data_86a53e7b05920e51b38c56715706cd30
#
_entry.id   86a53e7b05920e51b38c56715706cd30
#
_cell.length_a   1.000
_cell.length_b   1.000
_cell.length_c   1.000
_cell.angle_alpha   90.00
_cell.angle_beta   90.00
_cell.angle_gamma   90.00
#
_symmetry.space_group_name_H-M   'P 1'
#
loop_
_entity.id
_entity.type
_entity.pdbx_description
1 polymer ?
#
loop_
_entity_poly.entity_id
_entity_poly.type
_entity_poly.pdbx_seq_one_letter_code
_entity_poly.pdbx_strand_id
1 'polypeptide(L)'
;MTLKEYKSGQAFPGVIGRTFDVSKPACPAPNRAREGAPNVLFIILDDTGFGHLGCYGSPIKTPNLDALAADGLRYNNMHTTALCSPSRSCFMTGRNHHSNGMSCITEGSTGYPGGNGNIPFENGMISEILLQNGYNTYALGKWHLTPAEQTLSLIHI
;
A
#
# COMPACT_ATOMS: atom_id res chain seq x y z
N MET A 1 2.33 1.14 19.51
CA MET A 1 1.34 0.07 19.85
C MET A 1 -0.02 0.63 19.49
N THR A 2 -0.58 0.22 18.36
CA THR A 2 -1.91 0.70 17.92
C THR A 2 -2.95 0.04 18.80
N LEU A 3 -3.64 0.82 19.62
CA LEU A 3 -4.76 0.33 20.41
C LEU A 3 -5.87 -0.09 19.44
N LYS A 4 -6.24 -1.35 19.46
CA LYS A 4 -7.32 -1.86 18.64
C LYS A 4 -8.64 -1.51 19.35
N GLU A 5 -9.48 -0.72 18.69
CA GLU A 5 -10.80 -0.40 19.21
C GLU A 5 -11.71 -1.63 19.17
N TYR A 6 -12.58 -1.74 20.18
CA TYR A 6 -13.64 -2.73 20.15
C TYR A 6 -14.66 -2.38 19.07
N LYS A 7 -15.00 -3.34 18.22
CA LYS A 7 -16.08 -3.17 17.24
C LYS A 7 -17.44 -3.25 17.96
N SER A 8 -18.39 -2.45 17.53
CA SER A 8 -19.76 -2.53 18.03
C SER A 8 -20.30 -3.96 17.91
N GLY A 9 -20.89 -4.47 19.00
CA GLY A 9 -21.38 -5.85 19.08
C GLY A 9 -20.34 -6.92 19.39
N GLN A 10 -19.06 -6.55 19.53
CA GLN A 10 -18.02 -7.49 19.96
C GLN A 10 -18.14 -7.76 21.47
N ALA A 11 -18.15 -9.05 21.87
CA ALA A 11 -18.15 -9.41 23.26
C ALA A 11 -16.86 -8.95 23.96
N PHE A 12 -16.98 -8.31 25.11
CA PHE A 12 -15.84 -7.95 25.93
C PHE A 12 -15.28 -9.20 26.62
N PRO A 13 -14.02 -9.59 26.38
CA PRO A 13 -13.45 -10.82 26.94
C PRO A 13 -12.98 -10.70 28.40
N GLY A 14 -13.09 -9.52 28.99
CA GLY A 14 -12.79 -9.28 30.40
C GLY A 14 -13.99 -9.42 31.30
N VAL A 15 -13.89 -8.92 32.55
CA VAL A 15 -14.96 -8.89 33.53
C VAL A 15 -15.22 -7.46 33.92
N ILE A 16 -16.44 -6.99 33.72
CA ILE A 16 -16.92 -5.69 34.24
C ILE A 16 -17.66 -5.94 35.55
N GLY A 17 -16.97 -5.70 36.66
CA GLY A 17 -17.52 -5.81 38.00
C GLY A 17 -18.07 -4.47 38.50
N ARG A 18 -18.66 -4.48 39.69
CA ARG A 18 -19.15 -3.25 40.36
C ARG A 18 -18.02 -2.34 40.84
N THR A 19 -16.86 -2.91 41.11
CA THR A 19 -15.67 -2.22 41.65
C THR A 19 -14.44 -2.65 40.87
N PHE A 20 -13.35 -1.91 40.99
CA PHE A 20 -12.11 -2.18 40.26
C PHE A 20 -11.47 -3.51 40.66
N ASP A 21 -11.54 -3.87 41.95
CA ASP A 21 -10.94 -5.08 42.50
C ASP A 21 -11.59 -6.38 41.97
N VAL A 22 -12.86 -6.32 41.57
CA VAL A 22 -13.58 -7.47 40.98
C VAL A 22 -13.66 -7.38 39.43
N SER A 23 -13.10 -6.34 38.86
CA SER A 23 -13.03 -6.15 37.39
C SER A 23 -11.74 -6.73 36.86
N LYS A 24 -11.80 -7.34 35.66
CA LYS A 24 -10.61 -7.82 34.95
C LYS A 24 -10.54 -7.13 33.59
N PRO A 25 -9.53 -6.26 33.38
CA PRO A 25 -9.36 -5.62 32.08
C PRO A 25 -8.99 -6.68 31.03
N ALA A 26 -9.43 -6.46 29.83
CA ALA A 26 -8.98 -7.24 28.67
C ALA A 26 -8.74 -6.30 27.51
N CYS A 27 -7.59 -6.45 26.87
CA CYS A 27 -7.27 -5.77 25.61
C CYS A 27 -7.50 -6.75 24.47
N PRO A 28 -8.08 -6.32 23.34
CA PRO A 28 -8.15 -7.17 22.16
C PRO A 28 -6.74 -7.59 21.77
N ALA A 29 -6.53 -8.88 21.50
CA ALA A 29 -5.27 -9.36 20.99
C ALA A 29 -4.96 -8.62 19.66
N PRO A 30 -3.73 -8.12 19.46
CA PRO A 30 -3.36 -7.52 18.20
C PRO A 30 -3.51 -8.56 17.09
N ASN A 31 -4.08 -8.17 15.96
CA ASN A 31 -4.07 -9.01 14.78
C ASN A 31 -2.60 -9.19 14.34
N ARG A 32 -2.18 -10.43 14.17
CA ARG A 32 -0.83 -10.77 13.73
C ARG A 32 -0.89 -11.68 12.54
N ALA A 33 0.02 -11.49 11.59
CA ALA A 33 0.19 -12.44 10.51
C ALA A 33 0.52 -13.82 11.09
N ARG A 34 0.14 -14.87 10.36
CA ARG A 34 0.43 -16.26 10.77
C ARG A 34 1.94 -16.45 10.97
N GLU A 35 2.32 -17.35 11.83
CA GLU A 35 3.72 -17.73 12.00
C GLU A 35 4.30 -18.21 10.65
N GLY A 36 5.52 -17.79 10.34
CA GLY A 36 6.18 -18.08 9.06
C GLY A 36 5.66 -17.30 7.86
N ALA A 37 4.75 -16.33 8.05
CA ALA A 37 4.33 -15.45 6.97
C ALA A 37 5.53 -14.63 6.45
N PRO A 38 5.75 -14.57 5.12
CA PRO A 38 6.89 -13.85 4.55
C PRO A 38 6.71 -12.34 4.70
N ASN A 39 7.82 -11.62 4.83
CA ASN A 39 7.83 -10.19 4.61
C ASN A 39 7.62 -9.87 3.12
N VAL A 40 6.95 -8.75 2.85
CA VAL A 40 6.68 -8.28 1.49
C VAL A 40 7.33 -6.92 1.31
N LEU A 41 8.25 -6.81 0.37
CA LEU A 41 8.92 -5.56 0.02
C LEU A 41 8.66 -5.25 -1.46
N PHE A 42 8.08 -4.09 -1.72
CA PHE A 42 7.92 -3.55 -3.06
C PHE A 42 8.87 -2.38 -3.26
N ILE A 43 9.66 -2.43 -4.32
CA ILE A 43 10.55 -1.35 -4.75
C ILE A 43 10.06 -0.86 -6.10
N ILE A 44 9.52 0.36 -6.12
CA ILE A 44 8.99 0.98 -7.34
C ILE A 44 9.98 2.06 -7.79
N LEU A 45 10.64 1.80 -8.90
CA LEU A 45 11.53 2.75 -9.55
C LEU A 45 10.70 3.71 -10.40
N ASP A 46 10.95 5.00 -10.24
CA ASP A 46 10.23 6.04 -10.99
C ASP A 46 10.95 6.34 -12.32
N ASP A 47 10.20 6.46 -13.40
CA ASP A 47 10.71 6.72 -14.76
C ASP A 47 11.85 5.77 -15.19
N THR A 48 11.78 4.52 -14.78
CA THR A 48 12.79 3.51 -15.05
C THR A 48 12.26 2.45 -16.00
N GLY A 49 12.92 2.26 -17.12
CA GLY A 49 12.63 1.19 -18.06
C GLY A 49 13.72 0.11 -18.07
N PHE A 50 13.54 -0.90 -18.91
CA PHE A 50 14.48 -2.02 -19.06
C PHE A 50 15.91 -1.56 -19.38
N GLY A 51 16.08 -0.49 -20.17
CA GLY A 51 17.38 0.06 -20.52
C GLY A 51 18.18 0.68 -19.37
N HIS A 52 17.62 0.76 -18.16
CA HIS A 52 18.28 1.29 -16.97
C HIS A 52 18.83 0.21 -16.03
N LEU A 53 18.53 -1.06 -16.26
CA LEU A 53 18.90 -2.17 -15.37
C LEU A 53 19.91 -3.11 -16.04
N GLY A 54 20.99 -3.44 -15.33
CA GLY A 54 22.06 -4.31 -15.83
C GLY A 54 21.56 -5.70 -16.23
N CYS A 55 20.64 -6.28 -15.47
CA CYS A 55 20.02 -7.58 -15.76
C CYS A 55 19.23 -7.63 -17.08
N TYR A 56 18.95 -6.48 -17.70
CA TYR A 56 18.36 -6.34 -19.03
C TYR A 56 19.34 -5.80 -20.08
N GLY A 57 20.64 -5.76 -19.76
CA GLY A 57 21.70 -5.36 -20.71
C GLY A 57 22.04 -3.87 -20.68
N SER A 58 21.61 -3.13 -19.66
CA SER A 58 22.03 -1.73 -19.49
C SER A 58 23.53 -1.63 -19.20
N PRO A 59 24.21 -0.58 -19.70
CA PRO A 59 25.57 -0.24 -19.27
C PRO A 59 25.64 0.32 -17.84
N ILE A 60 24.50 0.68 -17.26
CA ILE A 60 24.39 1.16 -15.88
C ILE A 60 24.60 -0.03 -14.94
N LYS A 61 25.51 0.14 -13.97
CA LYS A 61 25.79 -0.91 -12.99
C LYS A 61 24.72 -0.94 -11.92
N THR A 62 23.97 -2.04 -11.85
CA THR A 62 22.91 -2.28 -10.84
C THR A 62 23.11 -3.59 -10.10
N PRO A 63 24.28 -3.81 -9.43
CA PRO A 63 24.71 -5.13 -8.98
C PRO A 63 23.73 -5.80 -8.02
N ASN A 64 23.06 -5.06 -7.16
CA ASN A 64 22.09 -5.62 -6.20
C ASN A 64 20.78 -6.04 -6.89
N LEU A 65 20.32 -5.26 -7.89
CA LEU A 65 19.14 -5.62 -8.69
C LEU A 65 19.45 -6.78 -9.63
N ASP A 66 20.69 -6.83 -10.16
CA ASP A 66 21.14 -7.91 -11.01
C ASP A 66 21.23 -9.22 -10.22
N ALA A 67 21.73 -9.19 -8.98
CA ALA A 67 21.74 -10.34 -8.08
C ALA A 67 20.32 -10.82 -7.74
N LEU A 68 19.41 -9.90 -7.42
CA LEU A 68 18.02 -10.23 -7.18
C LEU A 68 17.36 -10.88 -8.40
N ALA A 69 17.66 -10.36 -9.59
CA ALA A 69 17.14 -10.90 -10.85
C ALA A 69 17.72 -12.29 -11.18
N ALA A 70 18.95 -12.59 -10.73
CA ALA A 70 19.57 -13.91 -10.91
C ALA A 70 18.95 -14.98 -10.01
N ASP A 71 18.54 -14.61 -8.82
CA ASP A 71 17.92 -15.54 -7.85
C ASP A 71 16.38 -15.62 -7.97
N GLY A 72 15.77 -14.70 -8.71
CA GLY A 72 14.32 -14.57 -8.80
C GLY A 72 13.74 -14.75 -10.19
N LEU A 73 12.48 -14.39 -10.32
CA LEU A 73 11.80 -14.34 -11.61
C LEU A 73 12.04 -12.98 -12.27
N ARG A 74 12.47 -13.02 -13.53
CA ARG A 74 12.67 -11.83 -14.34
C ARG A 74 11.69 -11.82 -15.51
N TYR A 75 10.77 -10.86 -15.47
CA TYR A 75 9.80 -10.67 -16.55
C TYR A 75 10.41 -9.82 -17.67
N ASN A 76 10.21 -10.22 -18.91
CA ASN A 76 10.60 -9.49 -20.11
C ASN A 76 9.41 -8.92 -20.89
N ASN A 77 8.21 -9.18 -20.45
CA ASN A 77 6.96 -8.66 -21.01
C ASN A 77 6.09 -8.13 -19.87
N MET A 78 6.52 -7.05 -19.25
CA MET A 78 5.79 -6.36 -18.19
C MET A 78 5.44 -4.95 -18.65
N HIS A 79 4.21 -4.55 -18.46
CA HIS A 79 3.70 -3.24 -18.84
C HIS A 79 3.13 -2.51 -17.63
N THR A 80 3.36 -1.21 -17.60
CA THR A 80 2.69 -0.27 -16.70
C THR A 80 1.85 0.70 -17.53
N THR A 81 1.18 1.64 -16.89
CA THR A 81 0.64 2.79 -17.62
C THR A 81 1.76 3.74 -18.04
N ALA A 82 1.46 4.70 -18.91
CA ALA A 82 2.46 5.67 -19.38
C ALA A 82 2.88 6.70 -18.32
N LEU A 83 2.20 6.78 -17.18
CA LEU A 83 2.37 7.82 -16.18
C LEU A 83 2.47 7.24 -14.76
N CYS A 84 3.12 8.00 -13.86
CA CYS A 84 3.42 7.56 -12.50
C CYS A 84 2.17 7.37 -11.62
N SER A 85 1.27 8.36 -11.48
CA SER A 85 0.07 8.22 -10.63
C SER A 85 -0.84 7.07 -11.08
N PRO A 86 -1.19 6.93 -12.36
CA PRO A 86 -1.97 5.79 -12.84
C PRO A 86 -1.32 4.45 -12.54
N SER A 87 -0.01 4.29 -12.81
CA SER A 87 0.72 3.04 -12.53
C SER A 87 0.75 2.72 -11.04
N ARG A 88 1.00 3.72 -10.19
CA ARG A 88 1.00 3.57 -8.73
C ARG A 88 -0.37 3.19 -8.21
N SER A 89 -1.44 3.76 -8.76
CA SER A 89 -2.81 3.42 -8.37
C SER A 89 -3.16 1.98 -8.72
N CYS A 90 -2.78 1.50 -9.91
CA CYS A 90 -2.94 0.10 -10.30
C CYS A 90 -2.19 -0.83 -9.36
N PHE A 91 -0.95 -0.49 -9.03
CA PHE A 91 -0.11 -1.27 -8.14
C PHE A 91 -0.69 -1.36 -6.72
N MET A 92 -1.17 -0.25 -6.17
CA MET A 92 -1.70 -0.19 -4.81
C MET A 92 -3.05 -0.88 -4.65
N THR A 93 -3.86 -0.94 -5.71
CA THR A 93 -5.24 -1.45 -5.64
C THR A 93 -5.46 -2.75 -6.39
N GLY A 94 -4.55 -3.12 -7.31
CA GLY A 94 -4.76 -4.23 -8.23
C GLY A 94 -5.85 -3.97 -9.28
N ARG A 95 -6.31 -2.71 -9.43
CA ARG A 95 -7.40 -2.32 -10.34
C ARG A 95 -6.90 -1.42 -11.46
N ASN A 96 -7.67 -1.34 -12.53
CA ASN A 96 -7.39 -0.41 -13.61
C ASN A 96 -7.43 1.04 -13.12
N HIS A 97 -6.51 1.87 -13.60
CA HIS A 97 -6.34 3.24 -13.15
C HIS A 97 -7.59 4.14 -13.39
N HIS A 98 -8.37 3.88 -14.43
CA HIS A 98 -9.63 4.60 -14.63
C HIS A 98 -10.66 4.29 -13.54
N SER A 99 -10.71 3.04 -13.06
CA SER A 99 -11.54 2.67 -11.91
C SER A 99 -11.06 3.30 -10.60
N ASN A 100 -9.79 3.72 -10.57
CA ASN A 100 -9.18 4.43 -9.44
C ASN A 100 -9.29 5.96 -9.55
N GLY A 101 -10.02 6.50 -10.52
CA GLY A 101 -10.07 7.93 -10.73
C GLY A 101 -8.76 8.56 -11.24
N MET A 102 -7.81 7.73 -11.71
CA MET A 102 -6.46 8.12 -12.08
C MET A 102 -6.21 7.97 -13.59
N SER A 103 -7.04 8.59 -14.42
CA SER A 103 -6.83 8.60 -15.87
C SER A 103 -5.56 9.37 -16.28
N CYS A 104 -5.08 10.27 -15.42
CA CYS A 104 -3.88 11.07 -15.58
C CYS A 104 -3.12 11.16 -14.25
N ILE A 105 -2.01 11.90 -14.21
CA ILE A 105 -1.34 12.28 -12.95
C ILE A 105 -2.27 13.18 -12.11
N THR A 106 -2.05 13.21 -10.82
CA THR A 106 -2.94 13.94 -9.90
C THR A 106 -3.04 15.45 -10.18
N GLU A 107 -1.97 16.03 -10.70
CA GLU A 107 -1.91 17.45 -11.11
C GLU A 107 -2.76 17.75 -12.37
N GLY A 108 -3.02 16.73 -13.18
CA GLY A 108 -3.87 16.80 -14.36
C GLY A 108 -5.30 16.33 -14.09
N SER A 109 -5.70 16.22 -12.82
CA SER A 109 -7.05 15.79 -12.44
C SER A 109 -8.11 16.72 -13.02
N THR A 110 -9.17 16.11 -13.53
CA THR A 110 -10.31 16.81 -14.10
C THR A 110 -11.56 16.47 -13.31
N GLY A 111 -12.58 17.13 -13.27
CA GLY A 111 -13.81 16.78 -12.53
C GLY A 111 -14.63 15.65 -13.18
N TYR A 112 -14.09 14.97 -14.18
CA TYR A 112 -14.81 13.91 -14.90
C TYR A 112 -14.65 12.54 -14.23
N PRO A 113 -15.64 11.64 -14.39
CA PRO A 113 -15.53 10.26 -13.92
C PRO A 113 -14.26 9.57 -14.45
N GLY A 114 -13.58 8.86 -13.57
CA GLY A 114 -12.32 8.19 -13.90
C GLY A 114 -11.08 9.08 -13.97
N GLY A 115 -11.22 10.40 -13.79
CA GLY A 115 -10.13 11.37 -13.89
C GLY A 115 -10.11 12.44 -12.78
N ASN A 116 -10.74 12.19 -11.65
CA ASN A 116 -10.84 13.14 -10.54
C ASN A 116 -9.66 13.10 -9.57
N GLY A 117 -8.71 12.16 -9.76
CA GLY A 117 -7.51 12.04 -8.92
C GLY A 117 -7.74 11.41 -7.55
N ASN A 118 -8.94 10.94 -7.25
CA ASN A 118 -9.29 10.31 -5.97
C ASN A 118 -9.57 8.82 -6.17
N ILE A 119 -8.86 7.99 -5.44
CA ILE A 119 -9.10 6.54 -5.42
C ILE A 119 -10.35 6.29 -4.56
N PRO A 120 -11.39 5.64 -5.11
CA PRO A 120 -12.56 5.27 -4.32
C PRO A 120 -12.18 4.36 -3.15
N PHE A 121 -12.74 4.62 -1.98
CA PHE A 121 -12.44 3.86 -0.76
C PHE A 121 -12.74 2.35 -0.92
N GLU A 122 -13.81 2.01 -1.63
CA GLU A 122 -14.23 0.63 -1.90
C GLU A 122 -13.26 -0.16 -2.78
N ASN A 123 -12.33 0.50 -3.46
CA ASN A 123 -11.31 -0.20 -4.24
C ASN A 123 -10.28 -0.90 -3.35
N GLY A 124 -10.12 -0.42 -2.12
CA GLY A 124 -9.16 -0.95 -1.15
C GLY A 124 -7.72 -0.78 -1.60
N MET A 125 -6.81 -0.80 -0.67
CA MET A 125 -5.37 -0.77 -0.95
C MET A 125 -4.70 -2.02 -0.40
N ILE A 126 -3.64 -2.46 -1.04
CA ILE A 126 -2.86 -3.63 -0.60
C ILE A 126 -2.37 -3.46 0.85
N SER A 127 -2.03 -2.24 1.25
CA SER A 127 -1.63 -1.90 2.62
C SER A 127 -2.74 -2.18 3.63
N GLU A 128 -3.99 -1.83 3.31
CA GLU A 128 -5.15 -2.10 4.17
C GLU A 128 -5.44 -3.60 4.27
N ILE A 129 -5.38 -4.30 3.13
CA ILE A 129 -5.57 -5.75 3.08
C ILE A 129 -4.50 -6.47 3.92
N LEU A 130 -3.25 -6.06 3.80
CA LEU A 130 -2.15 -6.62 4.59
C LEU A 130 -2.31 -6.29 6.08
N LEU A 131 -2.72 -5.07 6.43
CA LEU A 131 -2.98 -4.68 7.81
C LEU A 131 -4.12 -5.52 8.43
N GLN A 132 -5.19 -5.78 7.67
CA GLN A 132 -6.27 -6.66 8.10
C GLN A 132 -5.81 -8.11 8.32
N ASN A 133 -4.78 -8.54 7.60
CA ASN A 133 -4.15 -9.85 7.75
C ASN A 133 -3.00 -9.87 8.78
N GLY A 134 -2.85 -8.82 9.58
CA GLY A 134 -1.93 -8.77 10.72
C GLY A 134 -0.50 -8.37 10.38
N TYR A 135 -0.25 -7.86 9.18
CA TYR A 135 1.03 -7.24 8.83
C TYR A 135 1.09 -5.79 9.33
N ASN A 136 2.29 -5.32 9.60
CA ASN A 136 2.55 -3.89 9.65
C ASN A 136 2.84 -3.41 8.24
N THR A 137 2.35 -2.22 7.89
CA THR A 137 2.54 -1.65 6.56
C THR A 137 3.23 -0.31 6.64
N TYR A 138 4.16 -0.06 5.73
CA TYR A 138 4.97 1.15 5.67
C TYR A 138 5.07 1.62 4.23
N ALA A 139 5.15 2.92 4.03
CA ALA A 139 5.42 3.53 2.73
C ALA A 139 6.51 4.60 2.89
N LEU A 140 7.49 4.58 1.98
CA LEU A 140 8.57 5.56 1.94
C LEU A 140 8.76 6.06 0.51
N GLY A 141 9.06 7.32 0.34
CA GLY A 141 9.35 7.95 -0.95
C GLY A 141 8.10 8.53 -1.62
N LYS A 142 8.10 8.53 -2.96
CA LYS A 142 7.07 9.18 -3.76
C LYS A 142 5.72 8.48 -3.63
N TRP A 143 4.69 9.21 -3.17
CA TRP A 143 3.31 8.75 -3.10
C TRP A 143 2.55 9.00 -4.40
N HIS A 144 2.29 10.24 -4.75
CA HIS A 144 1.68 10.72 -5.99
C HIS A 144 0.29 10.12 -6.31
N LEU A 145 -0.52 9.90 -5.29
CA LEU A 145 -1.87 9.34 -5.39
C LEU A 145 -2.93 10.22 -4.73
N THR A 146 -2.59 11.48 -4.46
CA THR A 146 -3.48 12.43 -3.81
C THR A 146 -3.50 13.72 -4.60
N PRO A 147 -4.67 14.31 -4.90
CA PRO A 147 -4.76 15.64 -5.53
C PRO A 147 -3.97 16.70 -4.76
N ALA A 148 -3.46 17.70 -5.46
CA ALA A 148 -2.59 18.73 -4.88
C ALA A 148 -3.23 19.45 -3.69
N GLU A 149 -4.53 19.70 -3.76
CA GLU A 149 -5.30 20.39 -2.70
C GLU A 149 -5.44 19.54 -1.42
N GLN A 150 -5.21 18.23 -1.51
CA GLN A 150 -5.35 17.29 -0.40
C GLN A 150 -4.01 16.78 0.14
N THR A 151 -2.89 17.26 -0.43
CA THR A 151 -1.54 16.77 -0.08
C THR A 151 -1.17 17.01 1.38
N LEU A 152 -1.72 18.06 2.01
CA LEU A 152 -1.47 18.38 3.42
C LEU A 152 -1.97 17.31 4.40
N SER A 153 -2.91 16.47 4.00
CA SER A 153 -3.41 15.38 4.85
C SER A 153 -2.36 14.31 5.10
N LEU A 154 -1.34 14.20 4.25
CA LEU A 154 -0.26 13.21 4.37
C LEU A 154 0.86 13.64 5.33
N ILE A 155 0.89 14.89 5.77
CA ILE A 155 1.89 15.41 6.71
C ILE A 155 1.55 15.03 8.16
N HIS A 156 0.34 14.58 8.41
CA HIS A 156 -0.19 14.27 9.74
C HIS A 156 -0.43 12.78 10.00
N ILE A 157 0.17 11.90 9.18
CA ILE A 157 0.11 10.44 9.41
C ILE A 157 1.32 10.00 10.23
#